data_da52049b92d4b02268c9069ec0f139bf
#
_entry.id   da52049b92d4b02268c9069ec0f139bf
#
_cell.length_a   1.000
_cell.length_b   1.000
_cell.length_c   1.000
_cell.angle_alpha   90.00
_cell.angle_beta   90.00
_cell.angle_gamma   90.00
#
_symmetry.space_group_name_H-M   'P 1'
#
loop_
_entity.id
_entity.type
_entity.pdbx_description
1 polymer ?
#
loop_
_entity_poly.entity_id
_entity_poly.type
_entity_poly.pdbx_seq_one_letter_code
_entity_poly.pdbx_strand_id
1 'polypeptide(L)'
;MRITFIGTSHGVPEAHRRCSSYLLEINGSYYIIDMGTQTIEDLRRLGIAIDDVRLVICTHPHGDHTNGLISFVDLVNWYFKSAMPTVLLPDENMIAPLKGWIAATNASNSANLREGIHLGTFKEGLAFEDENIKITAVPTQHFRNAYAFLVEAEGKRILFTGDLKHPSIDFPAPAFEQELDLILCELAHFSPDDCIPVFDKTKAKRILHTHIAPRWHEALARQLAAPHPYEYGAVHDGMELVL
;
A
#
# COMPACT_ATOMS: atom_id res chain seq x y z
N MET A 1 -11.85 -3.47 -11.36
CA MET A 1 -10.59 -3.24 -10.60
C MET A 1 -10.10 -4.55 -10.02
N ARG A 2 -8.79 -4.83 -10.14
CA ARG A 2 -8.13 -6.01 -9.56
C ARG A 2 -7.04 -5.54 -8.59
N ILE A 3 -6.89 -6.24 -7.47
CA ILE A 3 -5.80 -6.06 -6.51
C ILE A 3 -4.99 -7.34 -6.47
N THR A 4 -3.68 -7.24 -6.70
CA THR A 4 -2.73 -8.34 -6.48
C THR A 4 -1.90 -8.02 -5.23
N PHE A 5 -1.91 -8.94 -4.27
CA PHE A 5 -1.18 -8.80 -3.01
C PHE A 5 0.25 -9.30 -3.19
N ILE A 6 1.19 -8.41 -3.45
CA ILE A 6 2.60 -8.75 -3.69
C ILE A 6 3.31 -9.08 -2.38
N GLY A 7 2.99 -8.36 -1.31
CA GLY A 7 3.53 -8.59 0.03
C GLY A 7 2.50 -8.26 1.10
N THR A 8 2.38 -9.13 2.10
CA THR A 8 1.34 -9.07 3.14
C THR A 8 1.86 -9.33 4.55
N SER A 9 3.20 -9.47 4.72
CA SER A 9 3.84 -9.62 6.03
C SER A 9 3.95 -8.29 6.76
N HIS A 10 4.11 -8.37 8.09
CA HIS A 10 4.46 -7.24 8.95
C HIS A 10 5.92 -6.80 8.74
N GLY A 11 6.43 -5.89 9.60
CA GLY A 11 7.77 -5.29 9.49
C GLY A 11 8.94 -6.26 9.37
N VAL A 12 8.78 -7.52 9.82
CA VAL A 12 9.76 -8.58 9.60
C VAL A 12 9.19 -9.58 8.60
N PRO A 13 9.75 -9.71 7.39
CA PRO A 13 9.23 -10.63 6.40
C PRO A 13 9.34 -12.08 6.87
N GLU A 14 8.30 -12.86 6.62
CA GLU A 14 8.30 -14.29 6.85
C GLU A 14 8.87 -15.05 5.65
N ALA A 15 9.21 -16.34 5.81
CA ALA A 15 9.81 -17.15 4.74
C ALA A 15 8.99 -17.19 3.44
N HIS A 16 7.66 -17.03 3.54
CA HIS A 16 6.72 -17.11 2.41
C HIS A 16 5.82 -15.88 2.31
N ARG A 17 6.13 -14.82 3.05
CA ARG A 17 5.40 -13.55 3.03
C ARG A 17 6.38 -12.39 3.04
N ARG A 18 6.22 -11.49 2.09
CA ARG A 18 7.04 -10.30 1.92
C ARG A 18 6.39 -9.08 2.57
N CYS A 19 7.19 -8.05 2.80
CA CYS A 19 6.72 -6.77 3.33
C CYS A 19 5.68 -6.11 2.42
N SER A 20 4.87 -5.22 2.97
CA SER A 20 3.67 -4.63 2.36
C SER A 20 3.90 -4.08 0.97
N SER A 21 3.14 -4.60 0.00
CA SER A 21 3.10 -4.07 -1.37
C SER A 21 1.83 -4.55 -2.08
N TYR A 22 1.05 -3.62 -2.62
CA TYR A 22 -0.25 -3.89 -3.24
C TYR A 22 -0.30 -3.30 -4.63
N LEU A 23 -0.60 -4.14 -5.63
CA LEU A 23 -0.71 -3.75 -7.02
C LEU A 23 -2.19 -3.66 -7.41
N LEU A 24 -2.62 -2.50 -7.85
CA LEU A 24 -3.96 -2.24 -8.37
C LEU A 24 -3.89 -2.16 -9.89
N GLU A 25 -4.73 -2.94 -10.57
CA GLU A 25 -4.96 -2.88 -12.00
C GLU A 25 -6.33 -2.23 -12.26
N ILE A 26 -6.34 -1.11 -12.98
CA ILE A 26 -7.52 -0.33 -13.30
C ILE A 26 -7.42 0.13 -14.76
N ASN A 27 -8.32 -0.34 -15.61
CA ASN A 27 -8.37 0.03 -17.05
C ASN A 27 -7.02 -0.16 -17.78
N GLY A 28 -6.24 -1.22 -17.43
CA GLY A 28 -4.94 -1.50 -18.03
C GLY A 28 -3.80 -0.62 -17.54
N SER A 29 -4.04 0.24 -16.56
CA SER A 29 -3.02 1.01 -15.83
C SER A 29 -2.76 0.40 -14.47
N TYR A 30 -1.52 0.54 -13.96
CA TYR A 30 -1.11 -0.06 -12.71
C TYR A 30 -0.68 1.00 -11.68
N TYR A 31 -1.14 0.79 -10.44
CA TYR A 31 -0.90 1.67 -9.30
C TYR A 31 -0.40 0.81 -8.14
N ILE A 32 0.66 1.23 -7.48
CA ILE A 32 1.27 0.47 -6.38
C ILE A 32 1.11 1.27 -5.10
N ILE A 33 0.45 0.65 -4.11
CA ILE A 33 0.37 1.15 -2.74
C ILE A 33 1.37 0.37 -1.91
N ASP A 34 2.28 1.07 -1.29
CA ASP A 34 3.45 0.58 -0.58
C ASP A 34 4.40 -0.28 -1.45
N MET A 35 5.66 -0.16 -1.16
CA MET A 35 6.73 -0.88 -1.84
C MET A 35 7.76 -1.37 -0.82
N GLY A 36 7.31 -2.18 0.13
CA GLY A 36 8.17 -2.77 1.14
C GLY A 36 9.09 -3.88 0.61
N THR A 37 8.78 -4.39 -0.58
CA THR A 37 9.58 -5.40 -1.28
C THR A 37 9.93 -4.95 -2.69
N GLN A 38 10.85 -5.66 -3.35
CA GLN A 38 11.16 -5.42 -4.76
C GLN A 38 10.00 -5.90 -5.63
N THR A 39 9.32 -4.99 -6.30
CA THR A 39 8.12 -5.28 -7.09
C THR A 39 8.39 -5.49 -8.57
N ILE A 40 9.52 -5.01 -9.11
CA ILE A 40 9.82 -5.13 -10.56
C ILE A 40 9.85 -6.59 -11.00
N GLU A 41 10.42 -7.49 -10.18
CA GLU A 41 10.44 -8.92 -10.50
C GLU A 41 9.03 -9.50 -10.59
N ASP A 42 8.14 -9.10 -9.70
CA ASP A 42 6.74 -9.55 -9.70
C ASP A 42 5.96 -9.00 -10.90
N LEU A 43 6.13 -7.72 -11.22
CA LEU A 43 5.54 -7.13 -12.43
C LEU A 43 5.97 -7.90 -13.67
N ARG A 44 7.24 -8.25 -13.79
CA ARG A 44 7.75 -9.04 -14.91
C ARG A 44 7.21 -10.47 -14.94
N ARG A 45 7.05 -11.13 -13.78
CA ARG A 45 6.42 -12.46 -13.68
C ARG A 45 4.95 -12.42 -14.09
N LEU A 46 4.25 -11.33 -13.79
CA LEU A 46 2.87 -11.10 -14.20
C LEU A 46 2.74 -10.64 -15.66
N GLY A 47 3.86 -10.44 -16.37
CA GLY A 47 3.85 -9.95 -17.76
C GLY A 47 3.50 -8.48 -17.92
N ILE A 48 3.60 -7.70 -16.83
CA ILE A 48 3.24 -6.26 -16.78
C ILE A 48 4.45 -5.43 -17.25
N ALA A 49 4.22 -4.56 -18.21
CA ALA A 49 5.23 -3.60 -18.63
C ALA A 49 5.42 -2.51 -17.56
N ILE A 50 6.66 -2.17 -17.25
CA ILE A 50 6.96 -1.11 -16.27
C ILE A 50 6.43 0.25 -16.75
N ASP A 51 6.30 0.42 -18.05
CA ASP A 51 5.72 1.61 -18.69
C ASP A 51 4.24 1.83 -18.34
N ASP A 52 3.52 0.78 -17.95
CA ASP A 52 2.11 0.85 -17.57
C ASP A 52 1.91 1.21 -16.08
N VAL A 53 3.00 1.27 -15.31
CA VAL A 53 2.97 1.72 -13.91
C VAL A 53 2.86 3.24 -13.85
N ARG A 54 1.70 3.75 -13.42
CA ARG A 54 1.40 5.17 -13.33
C ARG A 54 1.82 5.80 -12.00
N LEU A 55 1.68 5.03 -10.91
CA LEU A 55 1.88 5.54 -9.55
C LEU A 55 2.54 4.50 -8.66
N VAL A 56 3.46 4.97 -7.83
CA VAL A 56 3.86 4.33 -6.58
C VAL A 56 3.62 5.32 -5.46
N ILE A 57 2.83 4.96 -4.45
CA ILE A 57 2.52 5.80 -3.29
C ILE A 57 2.69 5.00 -2.01
N CYS A 58 3.37 5.57 -1.01
CA CYS A 58 3.62 4.89 0.25
C CYS A 58 2.80 5.49 1.38
N THR A 59 2.26 4.63 2.25
CA THR A 59 1.42 5.03 3.39
C THR A 59 2.21 5.77 4.46
N HIS A 60 3.44 5.32 4.75
CA HIS A 60 4.31 5.93 5.75
C HIS A 60 5.80 5.56 5.51
N PRO A 61 6.77 6.19 6.24
CA PRO A 61 8.20 6.07 5.93
C PRO A 61 8.89 4.76 6.34
N HIS A 62 8.26 3.83 7.07
CA HIS A 62 8.95 2.64 7.54
C HIS A 62 9.45 1.76 6.39
N GLY A 63 10.57 1.05 6.64
CA GLY A 63 11.26 0.30 5.59
C GLY A 63 10.44 -0.83 4.99
N ASP A 64 9.61 -1.49 5.77
CA ASP A 64 8.71 -2.56 5.33
C ASP A 64 7.54 -2.06 4.45
N HIS A 65 7.45 -0.76 4.23
CA HIS A 65 6.56 -0.10 3.26
C HIS A 65 7.33 0.61 2.14
N THR A 66 8.67 0.76 2.25
CA THR A 66 9.45 1.63 1.36
C THR A 66 10.74 1.03 0.82
N ASN A 67 11.26 -0.09 1.33
CA ASN A 67 12.56 -0.66 0.96
C ASN A 67 12.72 -0.96 -0.54
N GLY A 68 11.65 -1.27 -1.24
CA GLY A 68 11.66 -1.52 -2.69
C GLY A 68 11.81 -0.27 -3.54
N LEU A 69 11.55 0.93 -2.99
CA LEU A 69 11.58 2.20 -3.72
C LEU A 69 12.94 2.48 -4.37
N ILE A 70 14.03 2.24 -3.63
CA ILE A 70 15.38 2.49 -4.14
C ILE A 70 15.60 1.69 -5.42
N SER A 71 15.31 0.40 -5.38
CA SER A 71 15.48 -0.48 -6.54
C SER A 71 14.55 -0.09 -7.70
N PHE A 72 13.30 0.25 -7.41
CA PHE A 72 12.34 0.66 -8.42
C PHE A 72 12.79 1.94 -9.12
N VAL A 73 13.06 3.00 -8.37
CA VAL A 73 13.44 4.30 -8.93
C VAL A 73 14.76 4.23 -9.67
N ASP A 74 15.75 3.49 -9.16
CA ASP A 74 17.03 3.29 -9.82
C ASP A 74 16.88 2.57 -11.17
N LEU A 75 16.14 1.45 -11.21
CA LEU A 75 15.93 0.70 -12.44
C LEU A 75 15.09 1.46 -13.46
N VAL A 76 14.08 2.19 -13.03
CA VAL A 76 13.28 3.06 -13.91
C VAL A 76 14.14 4.20 -14.45
N ASN A 77 15.02 4.76 -13.62
CA ASN A 77 15.91 5.82 -14.04
C ASN A 77 16.93 5.38 -15.12
N TRP A 78 17.41 4.13 -15.03
CA TRP A 78 18.48 3.63 -15.88
C TRP A 78 18.05 2.74 -17.03
N TYR A 79 17.11 1.84 -16.82
CA TYR A 79 16.79 0.76 -17.76
C TYR A 79 15.42 0.91 -18.42
N PHE A 80 14.41 1.31 -17.68
CA PHE A 80 13.03 1.46 -18.20
C PHE A 80 12.76 2.91 -18.60
N LYS A 81 13.50 3.37 -19.64
CA LYS A 81 13.55 4.80 -19.98
C LYS A 81 12.27 5.37 -20.59
N SER A 82 11.35 4.53 -21.04
CA SER A 82 10.02 4.91 -21.51
C SER A 82 8.99 5.06 -20.39
N ALA A 83 9.22 4.40 -19.24
CA ALA A 83 8.32 4.48 -18.10
C ALA A 83 8.34 5.89 -17.46
N MET A 84 7.17 6.44 -17.16
CA MET A 84 7.00 7.79 -16.59
C MET A 84 6.16 7.75 -15.29
N PRO A 85 6.60 6.98 -14.28
CA PRO A 85 5.81 6.87 -13.06
C PRO A 85 5.85 8.13 -12.22
N THR A 86 4.74 8.40 -11.53
CA THR A 86 4.72 9.27 -10.37
C THR A 86 5.08 8.45 -9.13
N VAL A 87 5.99 8.95 -8.30
CA VAL A 87 6.38 8.35 -7.02
C VAL A 87 6.09 9.35 -5.91
N LEU A 88 5.11 9.03 -5.06
CA LEU A 88 4.67 9.91 -3.98
C LEU A 88 5.07 9.34 -2.62
N LEU A 89 5.85 10.13 -1.89
CA LEU A 89 6.36 9.80 -0.57
C LEU A 89 5.55 10.51 0.52
N PRO A 90 5.35 9.88 1.69
CA PRO A 90 4.60 10.47 2.78
C PRO A 90 5.34 11.62 3.49
N ASP A 91 6.67 11.68 3.33
CA ASP A 91 7.54 12.66 4.01
C ASP A 91 8.58 13.22 3.03
N GLU A 92 8.67 14.55 2.94
CA GLU A 92 9.65 15.24 2.09
C GLU A 92 11.11 14.93 2.46
N ASN A 93 11.35 14.59 3.74
CA ASN A 93 12.68 14.19 4.21
C ASN A 93 13.17 12.87 3.59
N MET A 94 12.33 12.11 2.91
CA MET A 94 12.71 10.90 2.18
C MET A 94 13.32 11.20 0.80
N ILE A 95 13.01 12.37 0.22
CA ILE A 95 13.42 12.71 -1.16
C ILE A 95 14.95 12.80 -1.29
N ALA A 96 15.59 13.57 -0.41
CA ALA A 96 17.05 13.78 -0.48
C ALA A 96 17.84 12.49 -0.22
N PRO A 97 17.53 11.66 0.79
CA PRO A 97 18.18 10.35 0.98
C PRO A 97 18.01 9.40 -0.22
N LEU A 98 16.80 9.31 -0.79
CA LEU A 98 16.54 8.46 -1.96
C LEU A 98 17.41 8.91 -3.16
N LYS A 99 17.42 10.20 -3.46
CA LYS A 99 18.27 10.78 -4.50
C LYS A 99 19.76 10.59 -4.21
N GLY A 100 20.16 10.74 -2.94
CA GLY A 100 21.53 10.53 -2.50
C GLY A 100 22.01 9.10 -2.71
N TRP A 101 21.15 8.11 -2.43
CA TRP A 101 21.46 6.71 -2.71
C TRP A 101 21.63 6.47 -4.21
N ILE A 102 20.71 6.94 -5.04
CA ILE A 102 20.79 6.82 -6.50
C ILE A 102 22.06 7.47 -7.03
N ALA A 103 22.43 8.65 -6.53
CA ALA A 103 23.70 9.30 -6.90
C ALA A 103 24.93 8.47 -6.51
N ALA A 104 24.92 7.87 -5.34
CA ALA A 104 26.04 7.07 -4.83
C ALA A 104 26.24 5.75 -5.62
N THR A 105 25.18 5.23 -6.22
CA THR A 105 25.21 3.95 -6.96
C THR A 105 25.43 4.11 -8.47
N ASN A 106 25.34 5.32 -9.01
CA ASN A 106 25.53 5.55 -10.44
C ASN A 106 26.91 6.15 -10.78
N ALA A 107 27.42 5.84 -11.99
CA ALA A 107 28.74 6.25 -12.43
C ALA A 107 28.92 7.78 -12.61
N SER A 108 27.84 8.52 -12.77
CA SER A 108 27.88 9.99 -12.93
C SER A 108 27.83 10.73 -11.60
N ASN A 109 27.62 10.05 -10.47
CA ASN A 109 27.35 10.63 -9.16
C ASN A 109 26.21 11.68 -9.18
N SER A 110 25.27 11.54 -10.10
CA SER A 110 24.18 12.48 -10.25
C SER A 110 22.96 12.06 -9.42
N ALA A 111 22.46 12.98 -8.61
CA ALA A 111 21.20 12.86 -7.89
C ALA A 111 19.99 13.25 -8.77
N ASN A 112 20.21 13.63 -10.02
CA ASN A 112 19.13 14.00 -10.92
C ASN A 112 18.47 12.75 -11.48
N LEU A 113 17.17 12.66 -11.29
CA LEU A 113 16.35 11.69 -11.99
C LEU A 113 16.16 12.18 -13.44
N ARG A 114 15.99 11.23 -14.35
CA ARG A 114 15.65 11.56 -15.74
C ARG A 114 14.31 12.28 -15.83
N GLU A 115 14.12 13.01 -16.89
CA GLU A 115 12.83 13.57 -17.25
C GLU A 115 11.78 12.48 -17.40
N GLY A 116 10.56 12.73 -16.88
CA GLY A 116 9.44 11.79 -16.88
C GLY A 116 9.27 10.99 -15.59
N ILE A 117 10.25 10.97 -14.67
CA ILE A 117 10.02 10.45 -13.30
C ILE A 117 9.58 11.60 -12.42
N HIS A 118 8.32 11.58 -11.98
CA HIS A 118 7.82 12.56 -11.03
C HIS A 118 7.98 12.03 -9.59
N LEU A 119 8.95 12.59 -8.86
CA LEU A 119 9.13 12.29 -7.43
C LEU A 119 8.61 13.46 -6.60
N GLY A 120 7.60 13.21 -5.78
CA GLY A 120 6.94 14.21 -4.97
C GLY A 120 6.45 13.68 -3.62
N THR A 121 5.67 14.52 -2.96
CA THR A 121 5.01 14.19 -1.68
C THR A 121 3.54 14.57 -1.74
N PHE A 122 2.78 14.06 -0.80
CA PHE A 122 1.38 14.42 -0.60
C PHE A 122 1.14 14.82 0.87
N LYS A 123 -0.06 15.27 1.17
CA LYS A 123 -0.55 15.59 2.52
C LYS A 123 -1.95 15.02 2.69
N GLU A 124 -2.52 15.18 3.89
CA GLU A 124 -3.93 14.90 4.16
C GLU A 124 -4.85 15.49 3.06
N GLY A 125 -5.87 14.74 2.68
CA GLY A 125 -6.80 15.08 1.62
C GLY A 125 -6.44 14.40 0.30
N LEU A 126 -6.67 15.07 -0.83
CA LEU A 126 -6.37 14.51 -2.15
C LEU A 126 -4.87 14.28 -2.33
N ALA A 127 -4.45 13.00 -2.37
CA ALA A 127 -3.05 12.62 -2.56
C ALA A 127 -2.70 12.41 -4.03
N PHE A 128 -3.61 11.80 -4.79
CA PHE A 128 -3.43 11.56 -6.23
C PHE A 128 -4.78 11.42 -6.93
N GLU A 129 -4.87 11.88 -8.16
CA GLU A 129 -6.03 11.68 -9.03
C GLU A 129 -5.59 11.68 -10.49
N ASP A 130 -6.11 10.74 -11.26
CA ASP A 130 -6.05 10.73 -12.73
C ASP A 130 -7.40 10.26 -13.29
N GLU A 131 -7.44 9.92 -14.58
CA GLU A 131 -8.66 9.49 -15.26
C GLU A 131 -9.25 8.16 -14.76
N ASN A 132 -8.47 7.37 -14.01
CA ASN A 132 -8.86 6.03 -13.56
C ASN A 132 -9.10 5.92 -12.06
N ILE A 133 -8.37 6.69 -11.26
CA ILE A 133 -8.31 6.50 -9.80
C ILE A 133 -8.24 7.83 -9.07
N LYS A 134 -8.87 7.85 -7.89
CA LYS A 134 -8.71 8.92 -6.91
C LYS A 134 -8.26 8.32 -5.59
N ILE A 135 -7.20 8.88 -5.00
CA ILE A 135 -6.65 8.47 -3.71
C ILE A 135 -6.69 9.64 -2.74
N THR A 136 -7.41 9.45 -1.65
CA THR A 136 -7.49 10.41 -0.54
C THR A 136 -6.69 9.89 0.65
N ALA A 137 -5.74 10.68 1.13
CA ALA A 137 -4.92 10.36 2.31
C ALA A 137 -5.62 10.83 3.59
N VAL A 138 -5.77 9.90 4.54
CA VAL A 138 -6.37 10.13 5.85
C VAL A 138 -5.29 9.88 6.91
N PRO A 139 -4.93 10.86 7.75
CA PRO A 139 -3.85 10.68 8.74
C PRO A 139 -4.15 9.56 9.74
N THR A 140 -3.11 8.81 10.11
CA THR A 140 -3.12 7.86 11.23
C THR A 140 -2.13 8.30 12.31
N GLN A 141 -2.19 7.68 13.49
CA GLN A 141 -1.31 8.03 14.61
C GLN A 141 -0.17 7.01 14.83
N HIS A 142 0.04 6.14 13.85
CA HIS A 142 1.10 5.13 13.91
C HIS A 142 2.49 5.78 13.98
N PHE A 143 2.74 6.73 13.08
CA PHE A 143 3.99 7.46 12.97
C PHE A 143 3.72 8.88 12.43
N ARG A 144 4.74 9.78 12.49
CA ARG A 144 4.63 11.07 11.79
C ARG A 144 4.47 10.83 10.28
N ASN A 145 3.60 11.56 9.62
CA ASN A 145 3.33 11.40 8.20
C ASN A 145 2.94 9.95 7.82
N ALA A 146 2.07 9.33 8.64
CA ALA A 146 1.43 8.06 8.36
C ALA A 146 -0.01 8.28 7.93
N TYR A 147 -0.44 7.54 6.91
CA TYR A 147 -1.74 7.70 6.28
C TYR A 147 -2.40 6.37 5.94
N ALA A 148 -3.71 6.35 6.10
CA ALA A 148 -4.59 5.43 5.40
C ALA A 148 -4.95 6.02 4.03
N PHE A 149 -5.31 5.18 3.06
CA PHE A 149 -5.77 5.63 1.74
C PHE A 149 -7.19 5.16 1.45
N LEU A 150 -8.09 6.11 1.21
CA LEU A 150 -9.35 5.83 0.54
C LEU A 150 -9.11 5.87 -0.97
N VAL A 151 -9.29 4.73 -1.62
CA VAL A 151 -9.13 4.55 -3.06
C VAL A 151 -10.52 4.44 -3.71
N GLU A 152 -10.78 5.29 -4.69
CA GLU A 152 -12.02 5.31 -5.47
C GLU A 152 -11.69 5.07 -6.94
N ALA A 153 -12.23 3.99 -7.52
CA ALA A 153 -12.04 3.64 -8.93
C ALA A 153 -13.17 2.71 -9.41
N GLU A 154 -13.60 2.84 -10.66
CA GLU A 154 -14.64 1.99 -11.27
C GLU A 154 -15.92 1.86 -10.43
N GLY A 155 -16.29 2.93 -9.70
CA GLY A 155 -17.46 2.94 -8.81
C GLY A 155 -17.28 2.14 -7.51
N LYS A 156 -16.07 1.67 -7.22
CA LYS A 156 -15.68 0.97 -6.00
C LYS A 156 -14.96 1.88 -5.03
N ARG A 157 -15.07 1.60 -3.73
CA ARG A 157 -14.37 2.29 -2.65
C ARG A 157 -13.64 1.29 -1.77
N ILE A 158 -12.34 1.45 -1.67
CA ILE A 158 -11.46 0.60 -0.87
C ILE A 158 -10.72 1.47 0.13
N LEU A 159 -10.68 1.02 1.37
CA LEU A 159 -9.88 1.64 2.42
C LEU A 159 -8.67 0.76 2.73
N PHE A 160 -7.47 1.23 2.43
CA PHE A 160 -6.22 0.70 2.94
C PHE A 160 -5.92 1.42 4.25
N THR A 161 -5.86 0.73 5.38
CA THR A 161 -5.62 1.42 6.67
C THR A 161 -4.19 1.96 6.77
N GLY A 162 -3.25 1.42 6.00
CA GLY A 162 -1.84 1.55 6.35
C GLY A 162 -1.66 1.00 7.76
N ASP A 163 -0.64 1.49 8.47
CA ASP A 163 -0.42 1.12 9.86
C ASP A 163 -1.16 2.08 10.80
N LEU A 164 -1.78 1.52 11.83
CA LEU A 164 -2.53 2.21 12.84
C LEU A 164 -1.81 2.15 14.19
N LYS A 165 -2.04 3.14 15.02
CA LYS A 165 -1.66 3.04 16.42
C LYS A 165 -2.49 1.99 17.16
N HIS A 166 -3.80 2.06 16.98
CA HIS A 166 -4.77 1.08 17.51
C HIS A 166 -6.15 1.32 16.89
N PRO A 167 -6.94 0.27 16.57
CA PRO A 167 -8.26 0.45 15.90
C PRO A 167 -9.21 1.38 16.65
N SER A 168 -9.20 1.37 17.99
CA SER A 168 -10.08 2.24 18.78
C SER A 168 -9.61 3.70 18.87
N ILE A 169 -8.42 4.04 18.34
CA ILE A 169 -7.81 5.36 18.46
C ILE A 169 -7.87 6.14 17.16
N ASP A 170 -7.42 5.51 16.08
CA ASP A 170 -7.14 6.19 14.81
C ASP A 170 -7.67 5.45 13.57
N PHE A 171 -8.73 4.64 13.75
CA PHE A 171 -9.37 4.01 12.61
C PHE A 171 -9.95 5.08 11.67
N PRO A 172 -9.68 5.00 10.34
CA PRO A 172 -9.97 6.10 9.42
C PRO A 172 -11.47 6.41 9.32
N ALA A 173 -11.83 7.68 9.45
CA ALA A 173 -13.22 8.17 9.44
C ALA A 173 -14.07 7.70 8.24
N PRO A 174 -13.55 7.60 7.00
CA PRO A 174 -14.34 7.11 5.87
C PRO A 174 -15.00 5.74 6.09
N ALA A 175 -14.43 4.88 6.97
CA ALA A 175 -15.02 3.59 7.30
C ALA A 175 -16.40 3.68 7.97
N PHE A 176 -16.69 4.79 8.64
CA PHE A 176 -17.94 5.02 9.37
C PHE A 176 -18.90 5.91 8.60
N GLU A 177 -18.39 6.75 7.72
CA GLU A 177 -19.16 7.80 7.05
C GLU A 177 -19.83 7.31 5.78
N GLN A 178 -19.20 6.40 5.04
CA GLN A 178 -19.66 5.96 3.73
C GLN A 178 -19.58 4.44 3.56
N GLU A 179 -20.37 3.91 2.60
CA GLU A 179 -20.26 2.49 2.24
C GLU A 179 -18.92 2.20 1.55
N LEU A 180 -18.25 1.15 1.99
CA LEU A 180 -17.00 0.66 1.41
C LEU A 180 -17.19 -0.75 0.85
N ASP A 181 -16.66 -1.01 -0.33
CA ASP A 181 -16.65 -2.35 -0.90
C ASP A 181 -15.64 -3.24 -0.20
N LEU A 182 -14.52 -2.65 0.28
CA LEU A 182 -13.46 -3.37 0.96
C LEU A 182 -12.72 -2.47 1.97
N ILE A 183 -12.40 -3.04 3.14
CA ILE A 183 -11.35 -2.53 4.04
C ILE A 183 -10.20 -3.54 4.03
N LEU A 184 -8.99 -3.07 3.74
CA LEU A 184 -7.75 -3.80 3.95
C LEU A 184 -7.10 -3.26 5.22
N CYS A 185 -7.20 -4.05 6.30
CA CYS A 185 -6.75 -3.63 7.63
C CYS A 185 -5.48 -4.38 8.03
N GLU A 186 -4.48 -3.65 8.52
CA GLU A 186 -3.28 -4.23 9.11
C GLU A 186 -3.60 -5.09 10.33
N LEU A 187 -2.68 -6.00 10.66
CA LEU A 187 -2.76 -6.83 11.87
C LEU A 187 -1.36 -7.10 12.46
N ALA A 188 -0.53 -6.06 12.51
CA ALA A 188 0.78 -6.16 13.14
C ALA A 188 0.78 -5.61 14.56
N HIS A 189 0.10 -4.48 14.80
CA HIS A 189 0.24 -3.70 16.02
C HIS A 189 -0.77 -4.04 17.12
N PHE A 190 -1.87 -4.67 16.78
CA PHE A 190 -2.99 -5.01 17.68
C PHE A 190 -3.57 -6.38 17.31
N SER A 191 -4.41 -6.93 18.18
CA SER A 191 -5.04 -8.23 17.96
C SER A 191 -6.29 -8.12 17.07
N PRO A 192 -6.71 -9.21 16.40
CA PRO A 192 -8.00 -9.23 15.71
C PRO A 192 -9.18 -8.99 16.66
N ASP A 193 -9.06 -9.37 17.93
CA ASP A 193 -10.11 -9.15 18.93
C ASP A 193 -10.31 -7.64 19.22
N ASP A 194 -9.26 -6.83 19.10
CA ASP A 194 -9.34 -5.36 19.21
C ASP A 194 -10.05 -4.71 18.01
N CYS A 195 -10.04 -5.38 16.87
CA CYS A 195 -10.62 -4.88 15.63
C CYS A 195 -12.13 -5.03 15.59
N ILE A 196 -12.68 -6.16 16.06
CA ILE A 196 -14.09 -6.51 15.90
C ILE A 196 -15.05 -5.41 16.39
N PRO A 197 -14.87 -4.81 17.60
CA PRO A 197 -15.77 -3.74 18.08
C PRO A 197 -15.76 -2.49 17.22
N VAL A 198 -14.71 -2.28 16.42
CA VAL A 198 -14.57 -1.17 15.48
C VAL A 198 -15.22 -1.55 14.15
N PHE A 199 -14.93 -2.74 13.64
CA PHE A 199 -15.47 -3.25 12.37
C PHE A 199 -16.99 -3.31 12.37
N ASP A 200 -17.61 -3.72 13.48
CA ASP A 200 -19.08 -3.79 13.64
C ASP A 200 -19.78 -2.42 13.50
N LYS A 201 -19.01 -1.33 13.57
CA LYS A 201 -19.51 0.04 13.39
C LYS A 201 -19.26 0.58 11.98
N THR A 202 -18.47 -0.12 11.18
CA THR A 202 -18.15 0.32 9.81
C THR A 202 -19.29 0.02 8.84
N LYS A 203 -19.23 0.64 7.68
CA LYS A 203 -20.17 0.38 6.58
C LYS A 203 -19.52 -0.45 5.46
N ALA A 204 -18.57 -1.31 5.82
CA ALA A 204 -17.85 -2.14 4.85
C ALA A 204 -18.61 -3.43 4.54
N LYS A 205 -18.64 -3.80 3.26
CA LYS A 205 -19.20 -5.09 2.80
C LYS A 205 -18.23 -6.24 3.08
N ARG A 206 -16.93 -5.96 2.96
CA ARG A 206 -15.83 -6.92 3.12
C ARG A 206 -14.69 -6.30 3.92
N ILE A 207 -14.11 -7.07 4.83
CA ILE A 207 -12.93 -6.68 5.61
C ILE A 207 -11.90 -7.80 5.53
N LEU A 208 -10.71 -7.48 5.02
CA LEU A 208 -9.62 -8.43 4.90
C LEU A 208 -8.39 -7.92 5.65
N HIS A 209 -7.73 -8.82 6.37
CA HIS A 209 -6.48 -8.51 7.04
C HIS A 209 -5.28 -8.70 6.13
N THR A 210 -4.36 -7.76 6.22
CA THR A 210 -3.02 -7.74 5.62
C THR A 210 -1.99 -7.34 6.67
N HIS A 211 -0.71 -7.27 6.34
CA HIS A 211 0.36 -6.83 7.25
C HIS A 211 0.32 -7.59 8.59
N ILE A 212 0.19 -8.92 8.51
CA ILE A 212 -0.15 -9.78 9.64
C ILE A 212 1.12 -10.22 10.37
N ALA A 213 1.19 -9.96 11.70
CA ALA A 213 2.26 -10.50 12.54
C ALA A 213 1.97 -11.95 12.96
N PRO A 214 2.97 -12.86 12.95
CA PRO A 214 2.79 -14.28 13.29
C PRO A 214 2.15 -14.53 14.65
N ARG A 215 2.39 -13.65 15.61
CA ARG A 215 1.80 -13.74 16.97
C ARG A 215 0.27 -13.70 16.99
N TRP A 216 -0.35 -13.24 15.90
CA TRP A 216 -1.81 -13.11 15.79
C TRP A 216 -2.47 -14.24 15.00
N HIS A 217 -1.72 -15.17 14.41
CA HIS A 217 -2.27 -16.23 13.57
C HIS A 217 -3.36 -17.05 14.26
N GLU A 218 -3.15 -17.44 15.53
CA GLU A 218 -4.16 -18.21 16.27
C GLU A 218 -5.42 -17.40 16.59
N ALA A 219 -5.25 -16.15 17.02
CA ALA A 219 -6.37 -15.26 17.30
C ALA A 219 -7.15 -14.95 16.02
N LEU A 220 -6.46 -14.72 14.90
CA LEU A 220 -7.07 -14.50 13.60
C LEU A 220 -7.85 -15.75 13.15
N ALA A 221 -7.29 -16.96 13.29
CA ALA A 221 -7.97 -18.20 12.94
C ALA A 221 -9.29 -18.39 13.73
N ARG A 222 -9.30 -18.02 15.01
CA ARG A 222 -10.54 -18.03 15.82
C ARG A 222 -11.59 -17.05 15.29
N GLN A 223 -11.15 -15.83 14.94
CA GLN A 223 -12.07 -14.80 14.41
C GLN A 223 -12.58 -15.18 13.02
N LEU A 224 -11.76 -15.78 12.17
CA LEU A 224 -12.17 -16.25 10.84
C LEU A 224 -13.21 -17.38 10.91
N ALA A 225 -13.24 -18.14 11.98
CA ALA A 225 -14.23 -19.20 12.23
C ALA A 225 -15.54 -18.68 12.86
N ALA A 226 -15.57 -17.46 13.34
CA ALA A 226 -16.75 -16.84 13.93
C ALA A 226 -17.65 -16.21 12.85
N PRO A 227 -18.97 -16.11 13.07
CA PRO A 227 -19.86 -15.39 12.16
C PRO A 227 -19.69 -13.88 12.30
N HIS A 228 -19.63 -13.16 11.16
CA HIS A 228 -19.58 -11.71 11.09
C HIS A 228 -20.70 -11.17 10.18
N PRO A 229 -21.17 -9.93 10.38
CA PRO A 229 -22.17 -9.31 9.50
C PRO A 229 -21.61 -8.85 8.14
N TYR A 230 -20.31 -8.93 7.94
CA TYR A 230 -19.55 -8.60 6.73
C TYR A 230 -18.71 -9.81 6.30
N GLU A 231 -18.29 -9.85 5.03
CA GLU A 231 -17.32 -10.85 4.60
C GLU A 231 -15.99 -10.57 5.29
N TYR A 232 -15.47 -11.56 6.04
CA TYR A 232 -14.27 -11.41 6.86
C TYR A 232 -13.21 -12.41 6.47
N GLY A 233 -11.97 -11.96 6.31
CA GLY A 233 -10.89 -12.79 5.81
C GLY A 233 -9.49 -12.23 6.05
N ALA A 234 -8.52 -12.92 5.44
CA ALA A 234 -7.14 -12.49 5.40
C ALA A 234 -6.55 -12.74 4.02
N VAL A 235 -5.61 -11.90 3.62
CA VAL A 235 -4.92 -12.04 2.35
C VAL A 235 -3.54 -12.66 2.53
N HIS A 236 -2.97 -13.18 1.45
CA HIS A 236 -1.62 -13.71 1.39
C HIS A 236 -0.92 -13.28 0.10
N ASP A 237 0.40 -13.40 0.07
CA ASP A 237 1.20 -13.10 -1.12
C ASP A 237 0.74 -13.92 -2.33
N GLY A 238 0.63 -13.25 -3.46
CA GLY A 238 0.16 -13.83 -4.73
C GLY A 238 -1.36 -13.96 -4.85
N MET A 239 -2.15 -13.63 -3.81
CA MET A 239 -3.60 -13.60 -3.93
C MET A 239 -4.03 -12.47 -4.88
N GLU A 240 -5.05 -12.72 -5.67
CA GLU A 240 -5.74 -11.73 -6.49
C GLU A 240 -7.18 -11.56 -6.03
N LEU A 241 -7.64 -10.33 -5.99
CA LEU A 241 -9.02 -9.98 -5.66
C LEU A 241 -9.60 -9.09 -6.76
N VAL A 242 -10.74 -9.51 -7.32
CA VAL A 242 -11.50 -8.71 -8.28
C VAL A 242 -12.72 -8.13 -7.57
N LEU A 243 -12.97 -6.82 -7.73
CA LEU A 243 -14.07 -6.06 -7.12
C LEU A 243 -15.09 -5.60 -8.15
#